data_1d87047ab8e37ddfbb74272b2076eba2
#
_entry.id   1d87047ab8e37ddfbb74272b2076eba2
#
_cell.length_a   1.000
_cell.length_b   1.000
_cell.length_c   1.000
_cell.angle_alpha   90.00
_cell.angle_beta   90.00
_cell.angle_gamma   90.00
#
_symmetry.space_group_name_H-M   'P 1'
#
loop_
_entity.id
_entity.type
_entity.pdbx_description
1 polymer ?
#
loop_
_entity_poly.entity_id
_entity_poly.type
_entity_poly.pdbx_seq_one_letter_code
_entity_poly.pdbx_strand_id
1 'polypeptide(L)'
;HAPQTITSSQIIAHLSVQDIYKLVNNIEILAFKKRTLVTIRQTRTDWGDIFANLLFQIEHSPIRDYILEECIESNEKQKIVIQLEHLLSRPIISPTTLLWYFQKIMKTPSLPFADFSGRCRFLEAFFTVLPILEEKNNKELIKKMHTFITNAKYSNIRKLFEHTDRAFVQEILLLATKSSSLSDHEIKILHALAEVVHPSLKKLRKKSDTSSKTEEVIWSTEAGLDKLKTRIEHIANIEILDNAKEIEEARAHGDLRENAEYKAALERRSRLQSELQSLSTQIQKTRVLTTKDIQTQIVGIGCIVECRDTAGKLDRFTLLGPWDADPENHIFSFQSKLAQDITGLKVGDRFSSRNKEYCLLNTSPSPRDLSTS
;
A
#
# COMPACT_ATOMS: atom_id res chain seq x y z
N HIS A 1 -10.05 26.47 64.90
CA HIS A 1 -10.47 26.18 63.52
C HIS A 1 -9.73 24.91 63.06
N ALA A 2 -10.45 23.80 62.98
CA ALA A 2 -9.93 22.59 62.33
C ALA A 2 -9.69 22.92 60.83
N PRO A 3 -8.57 22.53 60.21
CA PRO A 3 -8.34 22.76 58.78
C PRO A 3 -9.46 22.06 58.01
N GLN A 4 -10.24 22.82 57.22
CA GLN A 4 -11.24 22.25 56.32
C GLN A 4 -10.50 21.37 55.31
N THR A 5 -10.67 20.06 55.44
CA THR A 5 -10.11 19.12 54.44
C THR A 5 -10.86 19.31 53.12
N ILE A 6 -10.16 19.88 52.13
CA ILE A 6 -10.69 20.05 50.80
C ILE A 6 -10.92 18.68 50.18
N THR A 7 -12.14 18.39 49.80
CA THR A 7 -12.52 17.10 49.20
C THR A 7 -12.08 17.04 47.71
N SER A 8 -11.84 15.84 47.21
CA SER A 8 -11.52 15.64 45.78
C SER A 8 -12.58 16.23 44.85
N SER A 9 -13.86 16.20 45.27
CA SER A 9 -14.97 16.79 44.53
C SER A 9 -14.87 18.30 44.41
N GLN A 10 -14.48 18.99 45.48
CA GLN A 10 -14.27 20.45 45.47
C GLN A 10 -13.08 20.83 44.56
N ILE A 11 -12.02 20.06 44.61
CA ILE A 11 -10.86 20.30 43.72
C ILE A 11 -11.28 20.18 42.23
N ILE A 12 -11.95 19.07 41.89
CA ILE A 12 -12.37 18.80 40.48
C ILE A 12 -13.38 19.83 39.99
N ALA A 13 -14.26 20.33 40.85
CA ALA A 13 -15.23 21.37 40.48
C ALA A 13 -14.57 22.69 40.03
N HIS A 14 -13.39 23.03 40.57
CA HIS A 14 -12.66 24.27 40.26
C HIS A 14 -11.52 24.15 39.30
N LEU A 15 -11.13 22.91 38.89
CA LEU A 15 -10.06 22.73 37.88
C LEU A 15 -10.48 23.21 36.51
N SER A 16 -9.52 23.75 35.74
CA SER A 16 -9.73 24.02 34.32
C SER A 16 -9.91 22.68 33.55
N VAL A 17 -10.55 22.74 32.40
CA VAL A 17 -10.74 21.54 31.55
C VAL A 17 -9.39 20.94 31.17
N GLN A 18 -8.39 21.77 30.90
CA GLN A 18 -7.03 21.31 30.53
C GLN A 18 -6.34 20.61 31.72
N ASP A 19 -6.53 21.10 32.93
CA ASP A 19 -5.96 20.45 34.12
C ASP A 19 -6.66 19.15 34.44
N ILE A 20 -7.96 19.03 34.15
CA ILE A 20 -8.69 17.76 34.24
C ILE A 20 -8.12 16.73 33.25
N TYR A 21 -7.84 17.12 32.00
CA TYR A 21 -7.21 16.21 31.03
C TYR A 21 -5.84 15.75 31.51
N LYS A 22 -5.01 16.66 32.02
CA LYS A 22 -3.71 16.29 32.61
C LYS A 22 -3.88 15.34 33.81
N LEU A 23 -4.79 15.68 34.72
CA LEU A 23 -5.08 14.87 35.90
C LEU A 23 -5.47 13.43 35.50
N VAL A 24 -6.45 13.29 34.62
CA VAL A 24 -6.94 11.97 34.21
C VAL A 24 -5.87 11.19 33.46
N ASN A 25 -5.09 11.82 32.59
CA ASN A 25 -4.04 11.14 31.83
C ASN A 25 -2.90 10.66 32.72
N ASN A 26 -2.52 11.43 33.75
CA ASN A 26 -1.44 11.08 34.68
C ASN A 26 -1.79 9.99 35.71
N ILE A 27 -3.06 9.66 35.87
CA ILE A 27 -3.46 8.55 36.75
C ILE A 27 -3.16 7.22 36.05
N GLU A 28 -2.21 6.45 36.55
CA GLU A 28 -1.84 5.14 35.99
C GLU A 28 -2.80 4.04 36.40
N ILE A 29 -3.27 4.08 37.66
CA ILE A 29 -4.15 3.03 38.25
C ILE A 29 -5.57 3.20 37.70
N LEU A 30 -6.06 2.20 36.95
CA LEU A 30 -7.36 2.24 36.28
C LEU A 30 -8.53 2.47 37.25
N ALA A 31 -8.48 1.89 38.42
CA ALA A 31 -9.53 2.07 39.45
C ALA A 31 -9.62 3.53 39.90
N PHE A 32 -8.49 4.19 40.10
CA PHE A 32 -8.48 5.61 40.49
C PHE A 32 -8.89 6.51 39.30
N LYS A 33 -8.45 6.17 38.09
CA LYS A 33 -8.88 6.86 36.85
C LYS A 33 -10.42 6.80 36.72
N LYS A 34 -11.01 5.62 36.87
CA LYS A 34 -12.48 5.46 36.85
C LYS A 34 -13.17 6.24 37.97
N ARG A 35 -12.66 6.20 39.17
CA ARG A 35 -13.21 6.98 40.32
C ARG A 35 -13.17 8.48 40.07
N THR A 36 -12.07 8.98 39.48
CA THR A 36 -11.96 10.40 39.11
C THR A 36 -12.99 10.78 38.04
N LEU A 37 -13.21 9.94 37.03
CA LEU A 37 -14.27 10.15 36.02
C LEU A 37 -15.66 10.18 36.64
N VAL A 38 -15.97 9.28 37.57
CA VAL A 38 -17.24 9.31 38.32
C VAL A 38 -17.41 10.62 39.08
N THR A 39 -16.35 11.10 39.75
CA THR A 39 -16.39 12.39 40.46
C THR A 39 -16.58 13.56 39.47
N ILE A 40 -15.91 13.59 38.32
CA ILE A 40 -16.12 14.58 37.28
C ILE A 40 -17.59 14.63 36.86
N ARG A 41 -18.17 13.46 36.54
CA ARG A 41 -19.60 13.36 36.17
C ARG A 41 -20.55 13.93 37.22
N GLN A 42 -20.26 13.70 38.51
CA GLN A 42 -21.12 14.14 39.61
C GLN A 42 -20.99 15.62 39.94
N THR A 43 -19.83 16.24 39.64
CA THR A 43 -19.52 17.59 40.14
C THR A 43 -19.53 18.65 39.03
N ARG A 44 -19.45 18.26 37.76
CA ARG A 44 -19.32 19.19 36.65
C ARG A 44 -20.50 19.14 35.67
N THR A 45 -20.99 20.30 35.27
CA THR A 45 -22.06 20.41 34.27
C THR A 45 -21.56 20.15 32.84
N ASP A 46 -20.27 20.39 32.57
CA ASP A 46 -19.60 20.19 31.28
C ASP A 46 -18.94 18.79 31.12
N TRP A 47 -19.30 17.84 32.02
CA TRP A 47 -18.71 16.51 32.04
C TRP A 47 -18.83 15.76 30.71
N GLY A 48 -19.92 15.95 29.97
CA GLY A 48 -20.14 15.28 28.69
C GLY A 48 -19.14 15.71 27.62
N ASP A 49 -18.77 17.00 27.56
CA ASP A 49 -17.73 17.52 26.66
C ASP A 49 -16.35 17.02 27.08
N ILE A 50 -16.10 16.99 28.39
CA ILE A 50 -14.86 16.46 28.95
C ILE A 50 -14.72 14.98 28.59
N PHE A 51 -15.75 14.17 28.75
CA PHE A 51 -15.76 12.74 28.42
C PHE A 51 -15.57 12.51 26.93
N ALA A 52 -16.30 13.23 26.08
CA ALA A 52 -16.16 13.10 24.63
C ALA A 52 -14.72 13.38 24.16
N ASN A 53 -14.03 14.37 24.72
CA ASN A 53 -12.65 14.66 24.41
C ASN A 53 -11.67 13.62 25.01
N LEU A 54 -11.89 13.18 26.25
CA LEU A 54 -11.05 12.18 26.89
C LEU A 54 -11.08 10.82 26.18
N LEU A 55 -12.18 10.48 25.49
CA LEU A 55 -12.31 9.25 24.71
C LEU A 55 -11.17 9.07 23.70
N PHE A 56 -10.65 10.17 23.15
CA PHE A 56 -9.56 10.18 22.15
C PHE A 56 -8.17 10.23 22.77
N GLN A 57 -8.05 10.65 24.02
CA GLN A 57 -6.78 10.78 24.72
C GLN A 57 -6.42 9.54 25.52
N ILE A 58 -7.41 8.78 25.99
CA ILE A 58 -7.20 7.61 26.83
C ILE A 58 -6.97 6.37 25.95
N GLU A 59 -5.91 5.62 26.22
CA GLU A 59 -5.59 4.41 25.45
C GLU A 59 -6.23 3.12 26.01
N HIS A 60 -6.64 3.13 27.28
CA HIS A 60 -7.21 1.95 27.94
C HIS A 60 -8.65 1.68 27.53
N SER A 61 -8.90 0.57 26.82
CA SER A 61 -10.22 0.18 26.33
C SER A 61 -11.30 0.12 27.44
N PRO A 62 -11.07 -0.44 28.65
CA PRO A 62 -12.11 -0.44 29.70
C PRO A 62 -12.56 0.95 30.14
N ILE A 63 -11.65 1.93 30.10
CA ILE A 63 -12.00 3.33 30.46
C ILE A 63 -12.76 3.98 29.29
N ARG A 64 -12.37 3.72 28.06
CA ARG A 64 -13.13 4.15 26.87
C ARG A 64 -14.55 3.57 26.87
N ASP A 65 -14.67 2.28 27.22
CA ASP A 65 -15.97 1.62 27.34
C ASP A 65 -16.86 2.31 28.36
N TYR A 66 -16.33 2.60 29.54
CA TYR A 66 -17.04 3.32 30.59
C TYR A 66 -17.48 4.73 30.13
N ILE A 67 -16.58 5.50 29.50
CA ILE A 67 -16.89 6.85 28.99
C ILE A 67 -18.02 6.78 27.95
N LEU A 68 -17.93 5.84 27.02
CA LEU A 68 -18.92 5.67 25.96
C LEU A 68 -20.30 5.30 26.52
N GLU A 69 -20.36 4.33 27.42
CA GLU A 69 -21.59 3.89 28.09
C GLU A 69 -22.26 5.06 28.80
N GLU A 70 -21.51 5.82 29.63
CA GLU A 70 -22.04 6.96 30.37
C GLU A 70 -22.58 8.06 29.45
N CYS A 71 -21.89 8.38 28.34
CA CYS A 71 -22.35 9.38 27.39
C CYS A 71 -23.63 8.95 26.66
N ILE A 72 -23.77 7.65 26.36
CA ILE A 72 -24.94 7.11 25.67
C ILE A 72 -26.16 7.05 26.62
N GLU A 73 -25.98 6.55 27.82
CA GLU A 73 -27.05 6.42 28.85
C GLU A 73 -27.57 7.78 29.33
N SER A 74 -26.70 8.81 29.34
CA SER A 74 -27.06 10.14 29.82
C SER A 74 -27.48 11.10 28.71
N ASN A 75 -27.82 10.60 27.52
CA ASN A 75 -28.26 11.37 26.36
C ASN A 75 -27.23 12.39 25.81
N GLU A 76 -25.93 12.18 26.14
CA GLU A 76 -24.81 12.99 25.62
C GLU A 76 -24.24 12.41 24.30
N LYS A 77 -24.99 11.55 23.64
CA LYS A 77 -24.63 10.84 22.40
C LYS A 77 -24.16 11.78 21.30
N GLN A 78 -24.77 12.97 21.18
CA GLN A 78 -24.43 13.92 20.13
C GLN A 78 -22.98 14.42 20.23
N LYS A 79 -22.44 14.57 21.44
CA LYS A 79 -21.04 14.97 21.65
C LYS A 79 -20.06 13.91 21.13
N ILE A 80 -20.40 12.63 21.35
CA ILE A 80 -19.62 11.52 20.78
C ILE A 80 -19.69 11.52 19.26
N VAL A 81 -20.87 11.76 18.66
CA VAL A 81 -21.04 11.84 17.20
C VAL A 81 -20.12 12.91 16.59
N ILE A 82 -20.10 14.11 17.18
CA ILE A 82 -19.24 15.21 16.69
C ILE A 82 -17.76 14.81 16.71
N GLN A 83 -17.33 14.19 17.80
CA GLN A 83 -15.93 13.75 17.92
C GLN A 83 -15.57 12.61 16.93
N LEU A 84 -16.51 11.70 16.68
CA LEU A 84 -16.31 10.63 15.70
C LEU A 84 -16.29 11.16 14.27
N GLU A 85 -17.12 12.14 13.93
CA GLU A 85 -17.03 12.86 12.64
C GLU A 85 -15.64 13.50 12.45
N HIS A 86 -15.14 14.16 13.49
CA HIS A 86 -13.80 14.75 13.45
C HIS A 86 -12.71 13.65 13.29
N LEU A 87 -12.88 12.50 13.96
CA LEU A 87 -11.98 11.36 13.79
C LEU A 87 -12.02 10.83 12.35
N LEU A 88 -13.19 10.65 11.77
CA LEU A 88 -13.33 10.14 10.39
C LEU A 88 -12.76 11.12 9.35
N SER A 89 -12.82 12.44 9.61
CA SER A 89 -12.20 13.43 8.73
C SER A 89 -10.67 13.44 8.82
N ARG A 90 -10.10 13.05 9.97
CA ARG A 90 -8.65 13.00 10.22
C ARG A 90 -8.27 11.77 11.05
N PRO A 91 -8.36 10.57 10.49
CA PRO A 91 -8.25 9.32 11.24
C PRO A 91 -6.87 9.08 11.86
N ILE A 92 -5.85 9.76 11.38
CA ILE A 92 -4.48 9.68 11.94
C ILE A 92 -4.32 10.36 13.32
N ILE A 93 -5.28 11.17 13.76
CA ILE A 93 -5.23 11.84 15.07
C ILE A 93 -5.27 10.82 16.20
N SER A 94 -6.14 9.81 16.12
CA SER A 94 -6.25 8.76 17.13
C SER A 94 -6.56 7.40 16.52
N PRO A 95 -5.55 6.75 15.90
CA PRO A 95 -5.75 5.46 15.22
C PRO A 95 -6.15 4.35 16.19
N THR A 96 -5.72 4.43 17.45
CA THR A 96 -6.13 3.47 18.50
C THR A 96 -7.61 3.56 18.82
N THR A 97 -8.17 4.78 18.86
CA THR A 97 -9.61 5.01 19.05
C THR A 97 -10.39 4.58 17.81
N LEU A 98 -9.86 4.85 16.60
CA LEU A 98 -10.46 4.40 15.35
C LEU A 98 -10.67 2.89 15.35
N LEU A 99 -9.60 2.11 15.64
CA LEU A 99 -9.66 0.65 15.68
C LEU A 99 -10.62 0.16 16.78
N TRP A 100 -10.49 0.72 18.00
CA TRP A 100 -11.33 0.34 19.12
C TRP A 100 -12.82 0.58 18.83
N TYR A 101 -13.16 1.75 18.30
CA TYR A 101 -14.55 2.09 18.00
C TYR A 101 -15.09 1.29 16.81
N PHE A 102 -14.29 1.05 15.78
CA PHE A 102 -14.69 0.18 14.67
C PHE A 102 -15.03 -1.23 15.16
N GLN A 103 -14.22 -1.79 16.06
CA GLN A 103 -14.52 -3.09 16.68
C GLN A 103 -15.84 -3.07 17.45
N LYS A 104 -16.18 -1.96 18.12
CA LYS A 104 -17.43 -1.80 18.87
C LYS A 104 -18.66 -1.76 17.96
N ILE A 105 -18.65 -0.93 16.92
CA ILE A 105 -19.80 -0.79 16.01
C ILE A 105 -20.04 -2.05 15.17
N MET A 106 -19.04 -2.90 14.98
CA MET A 106 -19.23 -4.21 14.35
C MET A 106 -20.02 -5.20 15.24
N LYS A 107 -20.01 -5.00 16.55
CA LYS A 107 -20.65 -5.88 17.55
C LYS A 107 -21.96 -5.31 18.09
N THR A 108 -22.05 -4.00 18.22
CA THR A 108 -23.15 -3.32 18.94
C THR A 108 -23.90 -2.40 17.98
N PRO A 109 -25.07 -2.82 17.45
CA PRO A 109 -25.82 -2.04 16.45
C PRO A 109 -26.43 -0.73 16.95
N SER A 110 -26.57 -0.54 18.26
CA SER A 110 -27.19 0.65 18.87
C SER A 110 -26.27 1.87 18.93
N LEU A 111 -24.97 1.69 18.66
CA LEU A 111 -23.97 2.75 18.72
C LEU A 111 -24.06 3.70 17.51
N PRO A 112 -23.65 4.98 17.66
CA PRO A 112 -23.47 5.87 16.53
C PRO A 112 -22.57 5.26 15.45
N PHE A 113 -22.88 5.48 14.17
CA PHE A 113 -22.14 4.89 13.04
C PHE A 113 -22.14 3.35 12.98
N ALA A 114 -22.97 2.67 13.77
CA ALA A 114 -23.14 1.23 13.65
C ALA A 114 -24.10 0.84 12.51
N ASP A 115 -24.72 1.80 11.86
CA ASP A 115 -25.43 1.61 10.59
C ASP A 115 -24.43 1.20 9.49
N PHE A 116 -24.97 0.73 8.39
CA PHE A 116 -24.15 0.23 7.29
C PHE A 116 -23.21 1.30 6.71
N SER A 117 -23.73 2.51 6.46
CA SER A 117 -22.94 3.64 5.94
C SER A 117 -21.79 4.04 6.88
N GLY A 118 -22.08 4.13 8.17
CA GLY A 118 -21.07 4.45 9.18
C GLY A 118 -19.93 3.41 9.23
N ARG A 119 -20.27 2.12 9.18
CA ARG A 119 -19.26 1.05 9.15
C ARG A 119 -18.39 1.11 7.89
N CYS A 120 -18.95 1.47 6.74
CA CYS A 120 -18.18 1.66 5.51
C CYS A 120 -17.20 2.83 5.64
N ARG A 121 -17.62 3.95 6.21
CA ARG A 121 -16.73 5.11 6.49
C ARG A 121 -15.58 4.73 7.43
N PHE A 122 -15.85 3.90 8.44
CA PHE A 122 -14.80 3.38 9.33
C PHE A 122 -13.84 2.43 8.62
N LEU A 123 -14.33 1.60 7.68
CA LEU A 123 -13.50 0.72 6.87
C LEU A 123 -12.56 1.51 5.96
N GLU A 124 -13.06 2.55 5.31
CA GLU A 124 -12.28 3.45 4.47
C GLU A 124 -11.18 4.17 5.29
N ALA A 125 -11.56 4.79 6.42
CA ALA A 125 -10.62 5.42 7.34
C ALA A 125 -9.55 4.44 7.85
N PHE A 126 -9.93 3.19 8.12
CA PHE A 126 -9.03 2.13 8.55
C PHE A 126 -7.95 1.83 7.50
N PHE A 127 -8.33 1.61 6.23
CA PHE A 127 -7.36 1.36 5.16
C PHE A 127 -6.57 2.60 4.76
N THR A 128 -7.08 3.79 5.00
CA THR A 128 -6.35 5.05 4.79
C THR A 128 -5.24 5.24 5.83
N VAL A 129 -5.47 4.85 7.07
CA VAL A 129 -4.51 5.02 8.17
C VAL A 129 -3.40 3.96 8.16
N LEU A 130 -3.70 2.75 7.71
CA LEU A 130 -2.79 1.62 7.81
C LEU A 130 -1.41 1.89 7.17
N PRO A 131 -1.29 2.38 5.91
CA PRO A 131 0.00 2.72 5.32
C PRO A 131 0.76 3.82 6.08
N ILE A 132 0.04 4.80 6.64
CA ILE A 132 0.66 5.89 7.42
C ILE A 132 1.27 5.36 8.73
N LEU A 133 0.62 4.38 9.36
CA LEU A 133 1.16 3.72 10.56
C LEU A 133 2.38 2.85 10.24
N GLU A 134 2.43 2.28 9.05
CA GLU A 134 3.58 1.52 8.54
C GLU A 134 4.79 2.42 8.39
N GLU A 135 4.64 3.60 7.79
CA GLU A 135 5.71 4.62 7.69
C GLU A 135 6.20 5.06 9.08
N LYS A 136 5.30 5.19 10.06
CA LYS A 136 5.62 5.53 11.45
C LYS A 136 6.15 4.34 12.27
N ASN A 137 6.23 3.15 11.69
CA ASN A 137 6.72 1.92 12.33
C ASN A 137 5.97 1.52 13.62
N ASN A 138 4.66 1.76 13.69
CA ASN A 138 3.82 1.41 14.84
C ASN A 138 3.40 -0.07 14.80
N LYS A 139 4.36 -0.96 15.03
CA LYS A 139 4.19 -2.42 14.86
C LYS A 139 3.05 -3.03 15.68
N GLU A 140 2.85 -2.54 16.90
CA GLU A 140 1.82 -3.09 17.79
C GLU A 140 0.40 -2.81 17.28
N LEU A 141 0.14 -1.56 16.86
CA LEU A 141 -1.16 -1.18 16.35
C LEU A 141 -1.43 -1.82 14.98
N ILE A 142 -0.43 -1.87 14.10
CA ILE A 142 -0.51 -2.57 12.81
C ILE A 142 -0.90 -4.03 13.02
N LYS A 143 -0.28 -4.73 13.96
CA LYS A 143 -0.61 -6.12 14.28
C LYS A 143 -2.07 -6.26 14.77
N LYS A 144 -2.55 -5.34 15.61
CA LYS A 144 -3.95 -5.33 16.07
C LYS A 144 -4.91 -5.07 14.90
N MET A 145 -4.59 -4.15 14.01
CA MET A 145 -5.37 -3.85 12.81
C MET A 145 -5.40 -5.05 11.85
N HIS A 146 -4.26 -5.64 11.59
CA HIS A 146 -4.15 -6.85 10.77
C HIS A 146 -4.99 -8.01 11.35
N THR A 147 -4.89 -8.26 12.65
CA THR A 147 -5.72 -9.28 13.33
C THR A 147 -7.22 -9.00 13.18
N PHE A 148 -7.63 -7.74 13.21
CA PHE A 148 -9.05 -7.37 13.04
C PHE A 148 -9.56 -7.67 11.62
N ILE A 149 -8.75 -7.44 10.58
CA ILE A 149 -9.10 -7.76 9.19
C ILE A 149 -9.21 -9.28 9.00
N THR A 150 -8.20 -10.02 9.45
CA THR A 150 -8.06 -11.47 9.19
C THR A 150 -8.95 -12.34 10.07
N ASN A 151 -9.52 -11.75 11.15
CA ASN A 151 -10.33 -12.48 12.11
C ASN A 151 -11.49 -13.23 11.46
N ALA A 152 -11.75 -14.45 11.93
CA ALA A 152 -12.82 -15.32 11.47
C ALA A 152 -12.90 -15.41 9.93
N LYS A 153 -11.76 -15.62 9.27
CA LYS A 153 -11.63 -15.70 7.80
C LYS A 153 -12.20 -14.47 7.09
N TYR A 154 -11.79 -13.28 7.54
CA TYR A 154 -12.21 -11.99 6.98
C TYR A 154 -13.72 -11.69 7.10
N SER A 155 -14.41 -12.28 8.08
CA SER A 155 -15.86 -12.17 8.20
C SER A 155 -16.36 -10.72 8.31
N ASN A 156 -15.59 -9.83 8.96
CA ASN A 156 -15.93 -8.42 9.08
C ASN A 156 -15.95 -7.72 7.72
N ILE A 157 -14.95 -7.96 6.90
CA ILE A 157 -14.83 -7.39 5.56
C ILE A 157 -15.90 -7.95 4.63
N ARG A 158 -16.10 -9.28 4.66
CA ARG A 158 -17.12 -9.96 3.85
C ARG A 158 -18.51 -9.38 4.09
N LYS A 159 -18.94 -9.23 5.35
CA LYS A 159 -20.23 -8.65 5.70
C LYS A 159 -20.42 -7.24 5.17
N LEU A 160 -19.35 -6.44 5.13
CA LEU A 160 -19.40 -5.09 4.58
C LEU A 160 -19.50 -5.11 3.05
N PHE A 161 -18.74 -5.97 2.38
CA PHE A 161 -18.79 -6.10 0.93
C PHE A 161 -20.15 -6.60 0.42
N GLU A 162 -20.85 -7.47 1.17
CA GLU A 162 -22.14 -8.04 0.79
C GLU A 162 -23.25 -6.99 0.55
N HIS A 163 -23.11 -5.80 1.14
CA HIS A 163 -24.13 -4.76 1.09
C HIS A 163 -23.66 -3.44 0.47
N THR A 164 -22.40 -3.36 0.02
CA THR A 164 -21.86 -2.15 -0.64
C THR A 164 -21.96 -2.24 -2.16
N ASP A 165 -21.87 -1.07 -2.79
CA ASP A 165 -21.75 -1.01 -4.24
C ASP A 165 -20.35 -1.43 -4.71
N ARG A 166 -20.26 -1.69 -6.00
CA ARG A 166 -19.01 -2.10 -6.64
C ARG A 166 -17.91 -1.03 -6.54
N ALA A 167 -18.28 0.26 -6.66
CA ALA A 167 -17.31 1.35 -6.68
C ALA A 167 -16.58 1.45 -5.35
N PHE A 168 -17.33 1.38 -4.24
CA PHE A 168 -16.75 1.36 -2.90
C PHE A 168 -15.80 0.16 -2.68
N VAL A 169 -16.22 -1.05 -3.10
CA VAL A 169 -15.37 -2.25 -2.97
C VAL A 169 -14.07 -2.09 -3.75
N GLN A 170 -14.11 -1.52 -4.96
CA GLN A 170 -12.90 -1.24 -5.74
C GLN A 170 -11.98 -0.23 -5.04
N GLU A 171 -12.53 0.80 -4.42
CA GLU A 171 -11.77 1.78 -3.66
C GLU A 171 -11.07 1.15 -2.46
N ILE A 172 -11.78 0.34 -1.67
CA ILE A 172 -11.20 -0.38 -0.54
C ILE A 172 -10.09 -1.34 -0.99
N LEU A 173 -10.27 -2.07 -2.09
CA LEU A 173 -9.22 -2.92 -2.64
C LEU A 173 -7.99 -2.12 -3.06
N LEU A 174 -8.19 -0.94 -3.68
CA LEU A 174 -7.09 -0.05 -4.04
C LEU A 174 -6.36 0.48 -2.81
N LEU A 175 -7.08 0.88 -1.76
CA LEU A 175 -6.46 1.31 -0.50
C LEU A 175 -5.68 0.16 0.16
N ALA A 176 -6.22 -1.06 0.15
CA ALA A 176 -5.56 -2.24 0.70
C ALA A 176 -4.22 -2.55 0.00
N THR A 177 -4.13 -2.34 -1.32
CA THR A 177 -2.87 -2.56 -2.07
C THR A 177 -1.75 -1.57 -1.72
N LYS A 178 -2.06 -0.45 -1.07
CA LYS A 178 -1.06 0.53 -0.61
C LYS A 178 -0.38 0.11 0.69
N SER A 179 -0.92 -0.89 1.39
CA SER A 179 -0.39 -1.37 2.66
C SER A 179 0.68 -2.45 2.44
N SER A 180 1.85 -2.25 3.01
CA SER A 180 2.95 -3.21 3.01
C SER A 180 2.79 -4.32 4.05
N SER A 181 1.93 -4.12 5.04
CA SER A 181 1.63 -5.12 6.09
C SER A 181 0.67 -6.22 5.61
N LEU A 182 -0.02 -6.02 4.49
CA LEU A 182 -0.82 -7.05 3.85
C LEU A 182 0.00 -7.78 2.80
N SER A 183 0.13 -9.08 2.96
CA SER A 183 0.81 -9.94 1.99
C SER A 183 0.01 -10.04 0.67
N ASP A 184 0.70 -10.36 -0.42
CA ASP A 184 0.05 -10.61 -1.73
C ASP A 184 -1.05 -11.68 -1.64
N HIS A 185 -0.88 -12.67 -0.75
CA HIS A 185 -1.88 -13.70 -0.51
C HIS A 185 -3.15 -13.12 0.11
N GLU A 186 -3.02 -12.25 1.10
CA GLU A 186 -4.16 -11.60 1.78
C GLU A 186 -4.88 -10.63 0.86
N ILE A 187 -4.15 -9.87 0.04
CA ILE A 187 -4.73 -9.04 -1.01
C ILE A 187 -5.52 -9.89 -2.02
N LYS A 188 -4.99 -11.06 -2.43
CA LYS A 188 -5.72 -12.00 -3.28
C LYS A 188 -7.01 -12.53 -2.62
N ILE A 189 -6.99 -12.78 -1.31
CA ILE A 189 -8.19 -13.18 -0.56
C ILE A 189 -9.22 -12.05 -0.57
N LEU A 190 -8.83 -10.80 -0.31
CA LEU A 190 -9.74 -9.66 -0.36
C LEU A 190 -10.37 -9.49 -1.75
N HIS A 191 -9.60 -9.65 -2.82
CA HIS A 191 -10.11 -9.67 -4.19
C HIS A 191 -11.09 -10.81 -4.43
N ALA A 192 -10.77 -12.03 -3.97
CA ALA A 192 -11.66 -13.17 -4.11
C ALA A 192 -13.00 -12.97 -3.39
N LEU A 193 -12.98 -12.40 -2.18
CA LEU A 193 -14.18 -12.03 -1.44
C LEU A 193 -15.01 -11.00 -2.20
N ALA A 194 -14.38 -9.98 -2.76
CA ALA A 194 -15.03 -8.96 -3.58
C ALA A 194 -15.67 -9.56 -4.86
N GLU A 195 -14.98 -10.50 -5.51
CA GLU A 195 -15.48 -11.18 -6.72
C GLU A 195 -16.68 -12.11 -6.43
N VAL A 196 -16.73 -12.69 -5.24
CA VAL A 196 -17.89 -13.51 -4.82
C VAL A 196 -19.15 -12.63 -4.69
N VAL A 197 -19.01 -11.45 -4.11
CA VAL A 197 -20.10 -10.51 -3.91
C VAL A 197 -20.46 -9.76 -5.21
N HIS A 198 -19.45 -9.34 -5.95
CA HIS A 198 -19.59 -8.59 -7.20
C HIS A 198 -18.91 -9.34 -8.36
N PRO A 199 -19.60 -10.32 -9.00
CA PRO A 199 -19.02 -11.12 -10.09
C PRO A 199 -18.55 -10.29 -11.30
N SER A 200 -19.05 -9.06 -11.44
CA SER A 200 -18.61 -8.11 -12.47
C SER A 200 -17.15 -7.66 -12.29
N LEU A 201 -16.60 -7.73 -11.09
CA LEU A 201 -15.19 -7.43 -10.81
C LEU A 201 -14.26 -8.48 -11.44
N LYS A 202 -14.69 -9.72 -11.52
CA LYS A 202 -13.98 -10.80 -12.21
C LYS A 202 -13.75 -10.53 -13.70
N LYS A 203 -14.70 -9.86 -14.37
CA LYS A 203 -14.58 -9.49 -15.80
C LYS A 203 -13.55 -8.37 -16.00
N LEU A 204 -13.42 -7.45 -15.06
CA LEU A 204 -12.40 -6.37 -15.12
C LEU A 204 -11.02 -6.91 -14.84
N ARG A 205 -10.89 -7.82 -13.89
CA ARG A 205 -9.63 -8.50 -13.61
C ARG A 205 -9.18 -9.33 -14.82
N LYS A 206 -10.09 -10.04 -15.49
CA LYS A 206 -9.75 -10.72 -16.76
C LYS A 206 -9.35 -9.75 -17.86
N LYS A 207 -9.85 -8.50 -17.90
CA LYS A 207 -9.38 -7.46 -18.84
C LYS A 207 -8.06 -6.80 -18.39
N SER A 208 -7.80 -6.68 -17.09
CA SER A 208 -6.52 -6.23 -16.54
C SER A 208 -5.50 -7.37 -16.41
N ASP A 209 -5.97 -8.61 -16.16
CA ASP A 209 -5.14 -9.82 -16.11
C ASP A 209 -4.81 -10.39 -17.50
N THR A 210 -5.49 -9.95 -18.57
CA THR A 210 -4.97 -10.09 -19.95
C THR A 210 -3.91 -9.05 -20.28
N SER A 211 -3.69 -8.04 -19.42
CA SER A 211 -2.54 -7.13 -19.47
C SER A 211 -1.55 -7.34 -18.29
N SER A 212 -1.83 -8.19 -17.29
CA SER A 212 -0.90 -8.47 -16.20
C SER A 212 -1.32 -9.65 -15.32
N LYS A 213 -1.03 -10.87 -15.74
CA LYS A 213 -0.71 -12.09 -14.95
C LYS A 213 -0.75 -13.36 -15.80
N THR A 214 -0.11 -13.39 -16.88
CA THR A 214 1.08 -14.24 -16.99
C THR A 214 2.04 -13.69 -15.93
N GLU A 215 2.59 -14.53 -15.04
CA GLU A 215 3.89 -14.22 -14.45
C GLU A 215 4.63 -13.52 -15.56
N GLU A 216 5.00 -12.24 -15.40
CA GLU A 216 5.69 -11.52 -16.47
C GLU A 216 7.00 -12.24 -16.67
N VAL A 217 6.95 -13.29 -17.47
CA VAL A 217 8.13 -14.00 -17.93
C VAL A 217 8.90 -12.97 -18.75
N ILE A 218 10.04 -12.61 -18.24
CA ILE A 218 10.97 -11.74 -18.96
C ILE A 218 11.72 -12.65 -19.90
N TRP A 219 11.36 -12.64 -21.16
CA TRP A 219 12.10 -13.38 -22.16
C TRP A 219 13.40 -12.66 -22.49
N SER A 220 14.50 -13.41 -22.59
CA SER A 220 15.81 -12.88 -22.98
C SER A 220 16.57 -13.94 -23.76
N THR A 221 17.54 -13.54 -24.57
CA THR A 221 18.52 -14.48 -25.13
C THR A 221 19.49 -14.94 -24.03
N GLU A 222 20.31 -15.97 -24.28
CA GLU A 222 21.39 -16.36 -23.37
C GLU A 222 22.35 -15.20 -23.12
N ALA A 223 22.71 -14.46 -24.17
CA ALA A 223 23.57 -13.29 -24.06
C ALA A 223 22.95 -12.16 -23.20
N GLY A 224 21.64 -11.92 -23.32
CA GLY A 224 20.92 -10.97 -22.48
C GLY A 224 20.84 -11.42 -21.02
N LEU A 225 20.63 -12.70 -20.78
CA LEU A 225 20.66 -13.27 -19.42
C LEU A 225 22.04 -13.15 -18.78
N ASP A 226 23.11 -13.36 -19.53
CA ASP A 226 24.48 -13.20 -19.04
C ASP A 226 24.82 -11.74 -18.73
N LYS A 227 24.35 -10.79 -19.55
CA LYS A 227 24.44 -9.35 -19.20
C LYS A 227 23.76 -9.02 -17.88
N LEU A 228 22.56 -9.58 -17.66
CA LEU A 228 21.83 -9.38 -16.39
C LEU A 228 22.62 -9.95 -15.20
N LYS A 229 23.16 -11.18 -15.32
CA LYS A 229 24.00 -11.80 -14.28
C LYS A 229 25.25 -10.96 -13.99
N THR A 230 25.96 -10.56 -15.05
CA THR A 230 27.16 -9.73 -14.93
C THR A 230 26.86 -8.40 -14.22
N ARG A 231 25.72 -7.75 -14.52
CA ARG A 231 25.31 -6.52 -13.82
C ARG A 231 25.05 -6.75 -12.33
N ILE A 232 24.37 -7.84 -11.97
CA ILE A 232 24.13 -8.24 -10.58
C ILE A 232 25.44 -8.46 -9.84
N GLU A 233 26.37 -9.20 -10.44
CA GLU A 233 27.69 -9.49 -9.86
C GLU A 233 28.53 -8.22 -9.70
N HIS A 234 28.50 -7.34 -10.69
CA HIS A 234 29.19 -6.05 -10.63
C HIS A 234 28.69 -5.17 -9.47
N ILE A 235 27.37 -5.07 -9.30
CA ILE A 235 26.78 -4.31 -8.18
C ILE A 235 27.19 -4.95 -6.85
N ALA A 236 27.04 -6.27 -6.72
CA ALA A 236 27.26 -6.98 -5.45
C ALA A 236 28.73 -6.97 -5.04
N ASN A 237 29.66 -7.19 -5.99
CA ASN A 237 31.07 -7.43 -5.68
C ASN A 237 31.96 -6.19 -5.84
N ILE A 238 31.50 -5.15 -6.53
CA ILE A 238 32.31 -3.96 -6.81
C ILE A 238 31.61 -2.72 -6.21
N GLU A 239 30.44 -2.33 -6.74
CA GLU A 239 29.84 -1.04 -6.42
C GLU A 239 29.41 -0.94 -4.94
N ILE A 240 28.90 -2.01 -4.33
CA ILE A 240 28.54 -2.04 -2.90
C ILE A 240 29.80 -1.95 -2.01
N LEU A 241 30.90 -2.60 -2.40
CA LEU A 241 32.15 -2.54 -1.65
C LEU A 241 32.81 -1.15 -1.74
N ASP A 242 32.80 -0.54 -2.91
CA ASP A 242 33.33 0.81 -3.10
C ASP A 242 32.49 1.84 -2.32
N ASN A 243 31.18 1.71 -2.36
CA ASN A 243 30.29 2.56 -1.58
C ASN A 243 30.49 2.36 -0.05
N ALA A 244 30.82 1.15 0.41
CA ALA A 244 31.15 0.93 1.81
C ALA A 244 32.40 1.70 2.24
N LYS A 245 33.44 1.77 1.38
CA LYS A 245 34.63 2.59 1.61
C LYS A 245 34.30 4.09 1.63
N GLU A 246 33.49 4.58 0.65
CA GLU A 246 33.01 5.96 0.65
C GLU A 246 32.31 6.36 1.95
N ILE A 247 31.47 5.46 2.49
CA ILE A 247 30.79 5.68 3.78
C ILE A 247 31.80 5.75 4.93
N GLU A 248 32.82 4.89 4.92
CA GLU A 248 33.86 4.87 5.95
C GLU A 248 34.71 6.13 5.90
N GLU A 249 35.16 6.54 4.72
CA GLU A 249 35.92 7.78 4.51
C GLU A 249 35.12 9.01 4.95
N ALA A 250 33.85 9.10 4.55
CA ALA A 250 32.98 10.20 4.94
C ALA A 250 32.74 10.25 6.46
N ARG A 251 32.73 9.12 7.17
CA ARG A 251 32.69 9.06 8.64
C ARG A 251 33.95 9.61 9.30
N ALA A 252 35.11 9.40 8.70
CA ALA A 252 36.38 9.85 9.24
C ALA A 252 36.53 11.39 9.23
N HIS A 253 35.74 12.10 8.40
CA HIS A 253 35.81 13.56 8.28
C HIS A 253 35.05 14.35 9.38
N GLY A 254 34.42 13.71 10.37
CA GLY A 254 33.85 14.39 11.55
C GLY A 254 32.33 14.48 11.56
N ASP A 255 31.74 15.64 11.89
CA ASP A 255 30.33 15.79 12.21
C ASP A 255 29.38 15.21 11.17
N LEU A 256 28.76 14.08 11.54
CA LEU A 256 27.87 13.30 10.64
C LEU A 256 26.54 14.00 10.32
N ARG A 257 26.12 15.00 11.10
CA ARG A 257 24.82 15.65 10.92
C ARG A 257 24.82 16.62 9.75
N GLU A 258 25.94 17.27 9.50
CA GLU A 258 26.10 18.27 8.43
C GLU A 258 26.91 17.75 7.25
N ASN A 259 27.45 16.52 7.33
CA ASN A 259 28.30 15.94 6.30
C ASN A 259 27.47 15.53 5.07
N ALA A 260 27.53 16.35 4.01
CA ALA A 260 26.83 16.11 2.75
C ALA A 260 27.31 14.85 2.02
N GLU A 261 28.62 14.54 2.12
CA GLU A 261 29.24 13.36 1.49
C GLU A 261 28.72 12.08 2.13
N TYR A 262 28.62 12.05 3.47
CA TYR A 262 28.05 10.92 4.20
C TYR A 262 26.60 10.65 3.79
N LYS A 263 25.78 11.71 3.68
CA LYS A 263 24.38 11.58 3.23
C LYS A 263 24.29 11.05 1.80
N ALA A 264 25.11 11.59 0.89
CA ALA A 264 25.17 11.14 -0.50
C ALA A 264 25.60 9.68 -0.63
N ALA A 265 26.58 9.24 0.16
CA ALA A 265 27.04 7.85 0.18
C ALA A 265 25.95 6.88 0.71
N LEU A 266 25.16 7.29 1.72
CA LEU A 266 24.02 6.51 2.20
C LEU A 266 22.89 6.42 1.16
N GLU A 267 22.59 7.51 0.45
CA GLU A 267 21.61 7.50 -0.64
C GLU A 267 22.06 6.58 -1.79
N ARG A 268 23.36 6.62 -2.13
CA ARG A 268 23.94 5.70 -3.12
C ARG A 268 23.77 4.25 -2.69
N ARG A 269 24.04 3.94 -1.41
CA ARG A 269 23.83 2.60 -0.86
C ARG A 269 22.38 2.13 -1.02
N SER A 270 21.43 2.99 -0.69
CA SER A 270 20.00 2.68 -0.82
C SER A 270 19.61 2.41 -2.29
N ARG A 271 20.14 3.19 -3.23
CA ARG A 271 19.91 2.97 -4.67
C ARG A 271 20.49 1.64 -5.14
N LEU A 272 21.73 1.33 -4.78
CA LEU A 272 22.39 0.07 -5.15
C LEU A 272 21.65 -1.16 -4.60
N GLN A 273 21.18 -1.09 -3.36
CA GLN A 273 20.38 -2.16 -2.76
C GLN A 273 19.04 -2.36 -3.47
N SER A 274 18.36 -1.26 -3.80
CA SER A 274 17.09 -1.31 -4.53
C SER A 274 17.28 -1.85 -5.95
N GLU A 275 18.35 -1.45 -6.65
CA GLU A 275 18.71 -1.97 -7.98
C GLU A 275 19.00 -3.46 -7.91
N LEU A 276 19.83 -3.90 -6.97
CA LEU A 276 20.18 -5.31 -6.79
C LEU A 276 18.93 -6.16 -6.52
N GLN A 277 18.03 -5.69 -5.66
CA GLN A 277 16.77 -6.38 -5.37
C GLN A 277 15.87 -6.48 -6.62
N SER A 278 15.77 -5.39 -7.38
CA SER A 278 15.01 -5.35 -8.64
C SER A 278 15.56 -6.35 -9.65
N LEU A 279 16.89 -6.33 -9.89
CA LEU A 279 17.55 -7.23 -10.82
C LEU A 279 17.46 -8.69 -10.39
N SER A 280 17.57 -8.96 -9.07
CA SER A 280 17.38 -10.31 -8.51
C SER A 280 15.95 -10.84 -8.72
N THR A 281 14.97 -9.96 -8.67
CA THR A 281 13.59 -10.33 -9.00
C THR A 281 13.41 -10.57 -10.51
N GLN A 282 14.05 -9.77 -11.35
CA GLN A 282 14.00 -9.94 -12.80
C GLN A 282 14.63 -11.27 -13.24
N ILE A 283 15.80 -11.64 -12.68
CA ILE A 283 16.46 -12.90 -13.04
C ILE A 283 15.59 -14.13 -12.70
N GLN A 284 14.86 -14.10 -11.59
CA GLN A 284 13.93 -15.18 -11.21
C GLN A 284 12.78 -15.34 -12.22
N LYS A 285 12.37 -14.25 -12.86
CA LYS A 285 11.30 -14.21 -13.86
C LYS A 285 11.82 -14.37 -15.30
N THR A 286 13.14 -14.36 -15.49
CA THR A 286 13.74 -14.45 -16.83
C THR A 286 13.76 -15.89 -17.32
N ARG A 287 13.31 -16.08 -18.56
CA ARG A 287 13.43 -17.35 -19.31
C ARG A 287 14.18 -17.12 -20.60
N VAL A 288 15.02 -18.08 -20.95
CA VAL A 288 15.74 -18.07 -22.22
C VAL A 288 14.78 -18.35 -23.36
N LEU A 289 14.79 -17.47 -24.36
CA LEU A 289 13.96 -17.60 -25.55
C LEU A 289 14.53 -18.71 -26.46
N THR A 290 13.69 -19.66 -26.81
CA THR A 290 14.04 -20.74 -27.75
C THR A 290 13.29 -20.57 -29.08
N THR A 291 13.76 -21.22 -30.13
CA THR A 291 13.09 -21.21 -31.46
C THR A 291 11.66 -21.73 -31.41
N LYS A 292 11.33 -22.58 -30.43
CA LYS A 292 9.98 -23.15 -30.24
C LYS A 292 9.00 -22.12 -29.66
N ASP A 293 9.50 -21.10 -28.99
CA ASP A 293 8.68 -20.06 -28.34
C ASP A 293 8.27 -18.96 -29.32
N ILE A 294 8.85 -18.91 -30.52
CA ILE A 294 8.64 -17.86 -31.52
C ILE A 294 7.44 -18.22 -32.40
N GLN A 295 6.43 -17.33 -32.37
CA GLN A 295 5.29 -17.40 -33.28
C GLN A 295 5.51 -16.42 -34.43
N THR A 296 5.58 -16.90 -35.66
CA THR A 296 5.83 -16.07 -36.87
C THR A 296 4.55 -15.66 -37.59
N GLN A 297 3.39 -16.16 -37.17
CA GLN A 297 2.09 -15.77 -37.79
C GLN A 297 1.60 -14.38 -37.34
N ILE A 298 2.08 -13.94 -36.18
CA ILE A 298 1.76 -12.64 -35.55
C ILE A 298 3.06 -12.04 -35.01
N VAL A 299 3.09 -10.71 -34.91
CA VAL A 299 4.23 -10.02 -34.27
C VAL A 299 4.29 -10.40 -32.80
N GLY A 300 5.44 -10.95 -32.38
CA GLY A 300 5.71 -11.37 -31.01
C GLY A 300 7.19 -11.25 -30.67
N ILE A 301 7.54 -11.69 -29.46
CA ILE A 301 8.94 -11.71 -29.05
C ILE A 301 9.74 -12.71 -29.90
N GLY A 302 11.00 -12.37 -30.19
CA GLY A 302 11.87 -13.19 -31.03
C GLY A 302 11.65 -12.98 -32.53
N CYS A 303 10.72 -12.11 -32.94
CA CYS A 303 10.45 -11.83 -34.34
C CYS A 303 11.33 -10.69 -34.91
N ILE A 304 11.76 -10.86 -36.16
CA ILE A 304 12.18 -9.78 -37.03
C ILE A 304 10.91 -9.25 -37.71
N VAL A 305 10.71 -7.95 -37.63
CA VAL A 305 9.58 -7.23 -38.21
C VAL A 305 10.08 -6.40 -39.40
N GLU A 306 9.48 -6.57 -40.57
CA GLU A 306 9.71 -5.75 -41.76
C GLU A 306 8.44 -4.94 -42.03
N CYS A 307 8.59 -3.63 -42.10
CA CYS A 307 7.47 -2.71 -42.35
C CYS A 307 7.86 -1.65 -43.38
N ARG A 308 6.84 -1.04 -43.97
CA ARG A 308 6.99 0.04 -44.96
C ARG A 308 6.23 1.26 -44.48
N ASP A 309 6.89 2.43 -44.52
CA ASP A 309 6.21 3.69 -44.22
C ASP A 309 5.39 4.20 -45.43
N THR A 310 4.64 5.26 -45.23
CA THR A 310 3.83 5.90 -46.28
C THR A 310 4.68 6.51 -47.44
N ALA A 311 5.98 6.76 -47.21
CA ALA A 311 6.93 7.24 -48.20
C ALA A 311 7.59 6.08 -48.99
N GLY A 312 7.24 4.83 -48.69
CA GLY A 312 7.79 3.65 -49.35
C GLY A 312 9.10 3.14 -48.76
N LYS A 313 9.62 3.77 -47.71
CA LYS A 313 10.86 3.36 -47.04
C LYS A 313 10.62 2.08 -46.24
N LEU A 314 11.54 1.12 -46.41
CA LEU A 314 11.55 -0.14 -45.66
C LEU A 314 12.32 0.05 -44.35
N ASP A 315 11.69 -0.31 -43.25
CA ASP A 315 12.33 -0.41 -41.92
C ASP A 315 12.26 -1.87 -41.43
N ARG A 316 13.39 -2.33 -40.86
CA ARG A 316 13.55 -3.69 -40.35
C ARG A 316 14.09 -3.63 -38.93
N PHE A 317 13.46 -4.30 -37.99
CA PHE A 317 13.90 -4.36 -36.60
C PHE A 317 13.53 -5.70 -35.94
N THR A 318 14.22 -6.01 -34.85
CA THR A 318 14.04 -7.23 -34.11
C THR A 318 13.44 -6.91 -32.74
N LEU A 319 12.50 -7.73 -32.26
CA LEU A 319 11.91 -7.62 -30.93
C LEU A 319 12.48 -8.71 -30.02
N LEU A 320 13.26 -8.32 -29.02
CA LEU A 320 13.85 -9.22 -28.03
C LEU A 320 13.55 -8.78 -26.60
N GLY A 321 14.21 -9.39 -25.62
CA GLY A 321 14.10 -9.04 -24.23
C GLY A 321 14.68 -7.68 -23.88
N PRO A 322 14.40 -7.15 -22.68
CA PRO A 322 14.89 -5.84 -22.26
C PRO A 322 16.42 -5.79 -22.15
N TRP A 323 17.07 -6.89 -21.83
CA TRP A 323 18.53 -7.01 -21.70
C TRP A 323 19.25 -7.25 -23.04
N ASP A 324 18.48 -7.56 -24.07
CA ASP A 324 18.95 -7.76 -25.44
C ASP A 324 18.86 -6.49 -26.30
N ALA A 325 18.20 -5.45 -25.79
CA ALA A 325 17.92 -4.23 -26.53
C ALA A 325 19.21 -3.52 -26.95
N ASP A 326 19.30 -3.22 -28.24
CA ASP A 326 20.38 -2.53 -28.90
C ASP A 326 19.80 -1.67 -30.03
N PRO A 327 19.40 -0.42 -29.74
CA PRO A 327 18.76 0.46 -30.72
C PRO A 327 19.65 0.78 -31.92
N GLU A 328 20.98 0.74 -31.78
CA GLU A 328 21.93 1.00 -32.89
C GLU A 328 21.88 -0.11 -33.92
N ASN A 329 21.64 -1.35 -33.46
CA ASN A 329 21.46 -2.51 -34.32
C ASN A 329 19.99 -2.85 -34.61
N HIS A 330 19.07 -1.88 -34.41
CA HIS A 330 17.63 -2.05 -34.62
C HIS A 330 17.00 -3.21 -33.79
N ILE A 331 17.53 -3.46 -32.60
CA ILE A 331 16.96 -4.42 -31.66
C ILE A 331 16.22 -3.66 -30.57
N PHE A 332 14.91 -3.83 -30.49
CA PHE A 332 14.08 -3.15 -29.52
C PHE A 332 13.55 -4.12 -28.45
N SER A 333 13.43 -3.60 -27.22
CA SER A 333 12.80 -4.35 -26.15
C SER A 333 11.34 -4.63 -26.48
N PHE A 334 10.89 -5.85 -26.24
CA PHE A 334 9.47 -6.23 -26.32
C PHE A 334 8.59 -5.44 -25.35
N GLN A 335 9.16 -4.86 -24.30
CA GLN A 335 8.49 -3.97 -23.36
C GLN A 335 8.43 -2.51 -23.85
N SER A 336 9.07 -2.18 -24.97
CA SER A 336 9.04 -0.83 -25.53
C SER A 336 7.64 -0.45 -26.05
N LYS A 337 7.34 0.86 -26.08
CA LYS A 337 6.07 1.36 -26.60
C LYS A 337 5.81 0.89 -28.04
N LEU A 338 6.85 0.92 -28.90
CA LEU A 338 6.75 0.39 -30.26
C LEU A 338 6.31 -1.07 -30.29
N ALA A 339 6.93 -1.92 -29.46
CA ALA A 339 6.60 -3.33 -29.40
C ALA A 339 5.17 -3.57 -28.88
N GLN A 340 4.73 -2.78 -27.90
CA GLN A 340 3.34 -2.86 -27.37
C GLN A 340 2.31 -2.47 -28.44
N ASP A 341 2.60 -1.47 -29.25
CA ASP A 341 1.69 -0.99 -30.30
C ASP A 341 1.54 -2.01 -31.45
N ILE A 342 2.56 -2.84 -31.72
CA ILE A 342 2.57 -3.77 -32.86
C ILE A 342 2.38 -5.24 -32.47
N THR A 343 2.46 -5.58 -31.20
CA THR A 343 2.28 -6.98 -30.74
C THR A 343 0.91 -7.51 -31.14
N GLY A 344 0.90 -8.71 -31.73
CA GLY A 344 -0.31 -9.38 -32.18
C GLY A 344 -0.79 -9.00 -33.57
N LEU A 345 -0.14 -8.01 -34.24
CA LEU A 345 -0.45 -7.66 -35.62
C LEU A 345 -0.02 -8.77 -36.57
N LYS A 346 -0.70 -8.82 -37.73
CA LYS A 346 -0.46 -9.76 -38.83
C LYS A 346 0.10 -9.04 -40.03
N VAL A 347 0.72 -9.78 -40.93
CA VAL A 347 1.15 -9.27 -42.24
C VAL A 347 -0.03 -8.61 -42.95
N GLY A 348 0.16 -7.38 -43.45
CA GLY A 348 -0.85 -6.53 -44.04
C GLY A 348 -1.51 -5.52 -43.11
N ASP A 349 -1.38 -5.69 -41.75
CA ASP A 349 -1.93 -4.73 -40.81
C ASP A 349 -1.14 -3.40 -40.83
N ARG A 350 -1.81 -2.32 -40.45
CA ARG A 350 -1.23 -0.98 -40.35
C ARG A 350 -1.12 -0.58 -38.88
N PHE A 351 -0.06 0.15 -38.58
CA PHE A 351 0.16 0.72 -37.24
C PHE A 351 0.78 2.11 -37.35
N SER A 352 0.61 2.90 -36.31
CA SER A 352 1.23 4.24 -36.23
C SER A 352 2.29 4.25 -35.14
N SER A 353 3.48 4.74 -35.46
CA SER A 353 4.59 4.94 -34.52
C SER A 353 5.34 6.22 -34.88
N ARG A 354 5.69 7.03 -33.84
CA ARG A 354 6.46 8.28 -34.03
C ARG A 354 5.86 9.22 -35.08
N ASN A 355 4.53 9.37 -35.10
CA ASN A 355 3.77 10.19 -36.05
C ASN A 355 3.91 9.75 -37.55
N LYS A 356 4.23 8.49 -37.78
CA LYS A 356 4.24 7.88 -39.10
C LYS A 356 3.37 6.64 -39.13
N GLU A 357 2.72 6.41 -40.26
CA GLU A 357 1.98 5.15 -40.49
C GLU A 357 2.88 4.15 -41.20
N TYR A 358 2.78 2.91 -40.77
CA TYR A 358 3.51 1.78 -41.32
C TYR A 358 2.57 0.66 -41.71
N CYS A 359 2.92 -0.10 -42.72
CA CYS A 359 2.28 -1.35 -43.09
C CYS A 359 3.25 -2.50 -42.81
N LEU A 360 2.78 -3.51 -42.09
CA LEU A 360 3.55 -4.72 -41.79
C LEU A 360 3.66 -5.61 -43.01
N LEU A 361 4.87 -5.84 -43.49
CA LEU A 361 5.14 -6.63 -44.69
C LEU A 361 5.46 -8.09 -44.40
N ASN A 362 6.26 -8.33 -43.35
CA ASN A 362 6.76 -9.65 -43.06
C ASN A 362 7.10 -9.79 -41.56
N THR A 363 7.00 -11.04 -41.07
CA THR A 363 7.50 -11.46 -39.74
C THR A 363 8.29 -12.74 -39.92
N SER A 364 9.52 -12.78 -39.44
CA SER A 364 10.38 -13.96 -39.46
C SER A 364 11.09 -14.17 -38.13
N PRO A 365 11.52 -15.41 -37.81
CA PRO A 365 12.23 -15.65 -36.52
C PRO A 365 13.62 -14.99 -36.58
N SER A 366 14.05 -14.45 -35.42
CA SER A 366 15.39 -13.91 -35.28
C SER A 366 16.43 -15.04 -35.29
N PRO A 367 17.48 -14.98 -36.12
CA PRO A 367 18.52 -16.00 -36.14
C PRO A 367 19.58 -15.82 -35.04
N ARG A 368 19.52 -14.75 -34.24
CA ARG A 368 20.55 -14.47 -33.23
C ARG A 368 20.35 -15.33 -31.99
N ASP A 369 21.36 -16.15 -31.70
CA ASP A 369 21.66 -16.81 -30.41
C ASP A 369 20.45 -17.45 -29.66
N LEU A 370 19.53 -18.02 -30.42
CA LEU A 370 18.47 -18.84 -29.87
C LEU A 370 19.02 -20.23 -29.63
N SER A 371 19.01 -20.69 -28.38
CA SER A 371 19.49 -22.03 -28.06
C SER A 371 18.71 -23.09 -28.87
N THR A 372 19.43 -23.90 -29.61
CA THR A 372 18.89 -25.01 -30.39
C THR A 372 18.81 -26.29 -29.54
N SER A 373 18.06 -26.25 -28.46
CA SER A 373 17.83 -27.47 -27.66
C SER A 373 16.44 -28.07 -27.85
#